data_825b2252d1676ee4c4fee8224f20ce3d
#
_entry.id   825b2252d1676ee4c4fee8224f20ce3d
#
_cell.length_a   1.000
_cell.length_b   1.000
_cell.length_c   1.000
_cell.angle_alpha   90.00
_cell.angle_beta   90.00
_cell.angle_gamma   90.00
#
_symmetry.space_group_name_H-M   'P 1'
#
loop_
_entity.id
_entity.type
_entity.pdbx_description
1 polymer ?
#
loop_
_entity_poly.entity_id
_entity_poly.type
_entity_poly.pdbx_seq_one_letter_code
_entity_poly.pdbx_strand_id
1 'polypeptide(L)'
;MVDFKTYDNKEFSLESNEGNVGILLSGGLDSLLLLTLLCEYFDRQRYIIFTIDKPDGSMMWTEKILDYISDRFPTNEFYQQIIEGGDTDEKAELGISGKVGFSDVLRNYYSNLGILYSGNTANPPVALDHNTAEPDRSAALKAQEKWEKFTMPF
;
A
#
# COMPACT_ATOMS: atom_id res chain seq x y z
N MET A 1 5.90 14.44 11.04
CA MET A 1 6.24 13.01 11.29
C MET A 1 5.61 12.59 12.61
N VAL A 2 4.97 11.45 12.62
CA VAL A 2 4.36 10.86 13.81
C VAL A 2 4.97 9.49 14.02
N ASP A 3 5.49 9.27 15.23
CA ASP A 3 6.15 8.02 15.61
C ASP A 3 5.18 7.13 16.37
N PHE A 4 5.22 5.86 16.05
CA PHE A 4 4.39 4.82 16.66
C PHE A 4 5.27 3.75 17.27
N LYS A 5 4.78 3.19 18.34
CA LYS A 5 5.39 2.04 19.00
C LYS A 5 4.35 0.93 19.12
N THR A 6 4.67 -0.23 18.57
CA THR A 6 3.79 -1.39 18.66
C THR A 6 3.92 -2.09 20.00
N TYR A 7 2.99 -3.01 20.29
CA TYR A 7 3.01 -3.79 21.52
C TYR A 7 4.31 -4.62 21.70
N ASP A 8 4.88 -5.09 20.62
CA ASP A 8 6.15 -5.84 20.60
C ASP A 8 7.40 -4.94 20.52
N ASN A 9 7.24 -3.65 20.86
CA ASN A 9 8.29 -2.63 20.85
C ASN A 9 8.93 -2.32 19.49
N LYS A 10 8.31 -2.68 18.39
CA LYS A 10 8.71 -2.17 17.10
C LYS A 10 8.30 -0.71 16.95
N GLU A 11 9.12 0.05 16.29
CA GLU A 11 8.87 1.47 16.03
C GLU A 11 8.71 1.69 14.53
N PHE A 12 7.75 2.52 14.15
CA PHE A 12 7.59 3.00 12.79
C PHE A 12 7.10 4.44 12.80
N SER A 13 7.34 5.14 11.70
CA SER A 13 6.95 6.54 11.57
C SER A 13 6.06 6.73 10.35
N LEU A 14 5.11 7.65 10.46
CA LEU A 14 4.33 8.13 9.34
C LEU A 14 4.63 9.60 9.10
N GLU A 15 4.71 9.99 7.83
CA GLU A 15 5.01 11.35 7.39
C GLU A 15 3.89 11.87 6.50
N SER A 16 3.55 13.15 6.66
CA SER A 16 2.77 13.86 5.66
C SER A 16 3.71 14.53 4.66
N ASN A 17 3.14 14.92 3.53
CA ASN A 17 3.86 15.63 2.50
C ASN A 17 2.98 16.76 1.96
N GLU A 18 3.55 17.91 1.61
CA GLU A 18 2.83 19.01 0.97
C GLU A 18 2.29 18.64 -0.43
N GLY A 19 2.83 17.58 -1.01
CA GLY A 19 2.37 17.03 -2.29
C GLY A 19 1.36 15.90 -2.13
N ASN A 20 1.27 15.06 -3.15
CA ASN A 20 0.42 13.89 -3.14
C ASN A 20 1.04 12.76 -2.32
N VAL A 21 0.23 12.14 -1.48
CA VAL A 21 0.58 10.90 -0.78
C VAL A 21 -0.05 9.73 -1.52
N GLY A 22 0.77 8.84 -2.03
CA GLY A 22 0.30 7.60 -2.64
C GLY A 22 0.14 6.50 -1.61
N ILE A 23 -0.87 5.66 -1.78
CA ILE A 23 -1.05 4.45 -0.98
C ILE A 23 -1.54 3.30 -1.85
N LEU A 24 -0.96 2.13 -1.64
CA LEU A 24 -1.42 0.88 -2.25
C LEU A 24 -2.53 0.29 -1.38
N LEU A 25 -3.77 0.38 -1.85
CA LEU A 25 -4.95 -0.15 -1.16
C LEU A 25 -5.39 -1.47 -1.80
N SER A 26 -5.15 -2.57 -1.09
CA SER A 26 -5.44 -3.92 -1.58
C SER A 26 -6.85 -4.43 -1.28
N GLY A 27 -7.60 -3.73 -0.44
CA GLY A 27 -8.85 -4.23 0.13
C GLY A 27 -8.68 -5.10 1.38
N GLY A 28 -7.44 -5.35 1.80
CA GLY A 28 -7.12 -6.08 3.02
C GLY A 28 -7.00 -5.18 4.26
N LEU A 29 -6.87 -5.82 5.43
CA LEU A 29 -6.87 -5.14 6.72
C LEU A 29 -5.65 -4.24 6.92
N ASP A 30 -4.47 -4.67 6.50
CA ASP A 30 -3.22 -3.91 6.71
C ASP A 30 -3.25 -2.57 5.97
N SER A 31 -3.69 -2.58 4.71
CA SER A 31 -3.81 -1.35 3.93
C SER A 31 -4.92 -0.43 4.44
N LEU A 32 -6.02 -0.99 4.96
CA LEU A 32 -7.07 -0.21 5.62
C LEU A 32 -6.55 0.45 6.90
N LEU A 33 -5.84 -0.29 7.73
CA LEU A 33 -5.24 0.24 8.96
C LEU A 33 -4.28 1.39 8.65
N LEU A 34 -3.40 1.20 7.67
CA LEU A 34 -2.44 2.21 7.24
C LEU A 34 -3.14 3.49 6.77
N LEU A 35 -4.14 3.36 5.90
CA LEU A 35 -4.91 4.52 5.42
C LEU A 35 -5.65 5.23 6.56
N THR A 36 -6.22 4.47 7.50
CA THR A 36 -6.89 5.03 8.67
C THR A 36 -5.92 5.82 9.54
N LEU A 37 -4.74 5.28 9.83
CA LEU A 37 -3.71 5.98 10.61
C LEU A 37 -3.24 7.26 9.91
N LEU A 38 -3.00 7.20 8.61
CA LEU A 38 -2.63 8.39 7.84
C LEU A 38 -3.69 9.49 7.93
N CYS A 39 -4.97 9.14 7.77
CA CYS A 39 -6.07 10.10 7.85
C CYS A 39 -6.32 10.62 9.28
N GLU A 40 -6.07 9.82 10.31
CA GLU A 40 -6.24 10.21 11.72
C GLU A 40 -5.22 11.27 12.13
N TYR A 41 -4.00 11.18 11.63
CA TYR A 41 -2.89 12.06 12.03
C TYR A 41 -2.60 13.19 11.04
N PHE A 42 -3.06 13.08 9.81
CA PHE A 42 -2.83 14.08 8.76
C PHE A 42 -4.13 14.45 8.07
N ASP A 43 -4.61 15.66 8.35
CA ASP A 43 -5.78 16.22 7.69
C ASP A 43 -5.39 17.09 6.49
N ARG A 44 -6.37 17.43 5.65
CA ARG A 44 -6.21 18.24 4.45
C ARG A 44 -5.15 17.71 3.48
N GLN A 45 -4.96 16.40 3.50
CA GLN A 45 -4.01 15.71 2.66
C GLN A 45 -4.71 15.21 1.38
N ARG A 46 -3.99 15.22 0.29
CA ARG A 46 -4.42 14.60 -0.97
C ARG A 46 -3.81 13.21 -1.07
N TYR A 47 -4.67 12.20 -1.09
CA TYR A 47 -4.29 10.80 -1.24
C TYR A 47 -4.58 10.30 -2.64
N ILE A 48 -3.59 9.71 -3.28
CA ILE A 48 -3.76 8.96 -4.52
C ILE A 48 -3.79 7.47 -4.14
N ILE A 49 -4.94 6.87 -4.30
CA ILE A 49 -5.20 5.49 -3.89
C ILE A 49 -4.99 4.58 -5.09
N PHE A 50 -3.95 3.77 -5.05
CA PHE A 50 -3.67 2.78 -6.08
C PHE A 50 -4.24 1.43 -5.69
N THR A 51 -5.17 0.94 -6.47
CA THR A 51 -5.74 -0.40 -6.34
C THR A 51 -5.35 -1.23 -7.53
N ILE A 52 -4.67 -2.34 -7.29
CA ILE A 52 -4.33 -3.30 -8.34
C ILE A 52 -5.49 -4.27 -8.49
N ASP A 53 -6.06 -4.31 -9.69
CA ASP A 53 -7.12 -5.24 -10.02
C ASP A 53 -6.58 -6.66 -10.06
N LYS A 54 -7.01 -7.48 -9.11
CA LYS A 54 -6.62 -8.88 -8.97
C LYS A 54 -7.82 -9.80 -9.17
N PRO A 55 -7.58 -11.03 -9.65
CA PRO A 55 -8.67 -12.00 -9.88
C PRO A 55 -9.35 -12.49 -8.60
N ASP A 56 -8.79 -12.24 -7.43
CA ASP A 56 -9.36 -12.63 -6.14
C ASP A 56 -10.59 -11.82 -5.70
N GLY A 57 -10.97 -10.79 -6.48
CA GLY A 57 -12.11 -9.94 -6.19
C GLY A 57 -11.90 -8.95 -5.04
N SER A 58 -10.69 -8.82 -4.52
CA SER A 58 -10.38 -7.91 -3.39
C SER A 58 -10.66 -6.45 -3.72
N MET A 59 -10.61 -6.07 -4.99
CA MET A 59 -10.89 -4.71 -5.44
C MET A 59 -12.28 -4.21 -5.03
N MET A 60 -13.28 -5.09 -5.00
CA MET A 60 -14.65 -4.68 -4.62
C MET A 60 -14.75 -4.11 -3.20
N TRP A 61 -13.83 -4.48 -2.31
CA TRP A 61 -13.80 -3.98 -0.94
C TRP A 61 -13.21 -2.56 -0.85
N THR A 62 -12.39 -2.16 -1.83
CA THR A 62 -11.74 -0.85 -1.81
C THR A 62 -12.73 0.30 -1.95
N GLU A 63 -13.80 0.13 -2.72
CA GLU A 63 -14.86 1.14 -2.83
C GLU A 63 -15.55 1.38 -1.48
N LYS A 64 -15.90 0.29 -0.77
CA LYS A 64 -16.52 0.38 0.55
C LYS A 64 -15.58 1.01 1.58
N ILE A 65 -14.30 0.69 1.52
CA ILE A 65 -13.27 1.29 2.37
C ILE A 65 -13.19 2.80 2.10
N LEU A 66 -13.13 3.21 0.84
CA LEU A 66 -13.03 4.63 0.48
C LEU A 66 -14.28 5.40 0.84
N ASP A 67 -15.47 4.85 0.69
CA ASP A 67 -16.72 5.47 1.14
C ASP A 67 -16.68 5.72 2.67
N TYR A 68 -16.29 4.71 3.43
CA TYR A 68 -16.16 4.82 4.88
C TYR A 68 -15.10 5.87 5.29
N ILE A 69 -13.93 5.82 4.68
CA ILE A 69 -12.82 6.73 5.00
C ILE A 69 -13.16 8.18 4.62
N SER A 70 -13.78 8.39 3.46
CA SER A 70 -14.19 9.72 3.00
C SER A 70 -15.24 10.35 3.93
N ASP A 71 -16.19 9.56 4.41
CA ASP A 71 -17.21 10.02 5.36
C ASP A 71 -16.60 10.36 6.73
N ARG A 72 -15.64 9.56 7.17
CA ARG A 72 -14.98 9.75 8.47
C ARG A 72 -13.97 10.91 8.47
N PHE A 73 -13.28 11.11 7.37
CA PHE A 73 -12.21 12.11 7.23
C PHE A 73 -12.48 13.10 6.07
N PRO A 74 -13.53 13.92 6.17
CA PRO A 74 -14.02 14.72 5.06
C PRO A 74 -13.10 15.87 4.65
N THR A 75 -12.07 16.20 5.43
CA THR A 75 -11.10 17.24 5.08
C THR A 75 -10.01 16.76 4.12
N ASN A 76 -9.89 15.45 3.92
CA ASN A 76 -8.95 14.85 2.99
C ASN A 76 -9.58 14.65 1.61
N GLU A 77 -8.75 14.64 0.59
CA GLU A 77 -9.13 14.34 -0.79
C GLU A 77 -8.62 12.94 -1.17
N PHE A 78 -9.47 12.14 -1.81
CA PHE A 78 -9.14 10.76 -2.21
C PHE A 78 -9.39 10.58 -3.71
N TYR A 79 -8.34 10.18 -4.42
CA TYR A 79 -8.37 9.88 -5.85
C TYR A 79 -7.95 8.45 -6.08
N GLN A 80 -8.89 7.60 -6.50
CA GLN A 80 -8.59 6.20 -6.77
C GLN A 80 -8.10 6.03 -8.21
N GLN A 81 -6.97 5.33 -8.35
CA GLN A 81 -6.44 4.85 -9.61
C GLN A 81 -6.46 3.33 -9.61
N ILE A 82 -7.19 2.75 -10.53
CA ILE A 82 -7.24 1.29 -10.71
C ILE A 82 -6.18 0.91 -11.71
N ILE A 83 -5.25 0.06 -11.28
CA ILE A 83 -4.16 -0.45 -12.08
C ILE A 83 -4.53 -1.85 -12.53
N GLU A 84 -4.58 -2.08 -13.83
CA GLU A 84 -4.75 -3.42 -14.36
C GLU A 84 -3.56 -4.27 -13.95
N GLY A 85 -3.81 -5.32 -13.17
CA GLY A 85 -2.77 -6.20 -12.66
C GLY A 85 -2.05 -7.00 -13.74
N GLY A 86 -2.57 -6.93 -14.94
CA GLY A 86 -2.09 -7.76 -16.04
C GLY A 86 -2.29 -9.25 -15.74
N ASP A 87 -3.21 -9.55 -14.85
CA ASP A 87 -3.51 -10.89 -14.38
C ASP A 87 -4.39 -11.59 -15.38
N THR A 88 -3.76 -12.09 -16.44
CA THR A 88 -4.31 -13.20 -17.17
C THR A 88 -4.11 -14.47 -16.33
N ASP A 89 -4.95 -15.49 -16.53
CA ASP A 89 -4.78 -16.78 -15.86
C ASP A 89 -3.33 -17.30 -15.96
N GLU A 90 -2.67 -17.08 -17.10
CA GLU A 90 -1.25 -17.39 -17.31
C GLU A 90 -0.31 -16.66 -16.35
N LYS A 91 -0.56 -15.39 -16.05
CA LYS A 91 0.29 -14.61 -15.11
C LYS A 91 0.03 -15.00 -13.66
N ALA A 92 -1.21 -15.33 -13.32
CA ALA A 92 -1.56 -15.88 -12.02
C ALA A 92 -0.86 -17.22 -11.77
N GLU A 93 -0.84 -18.11 -12.77
CA GLU A 93 -0.10 -19.38 -12.72
C GLU A 93 1.42 -19.19 -12.56
N LEU A 94 1.98 -18.13 -13.12
CA LEU A 94 3.40 -17.79 -12.97
C LEU A 94 3.72 -17.01 -11.68
N GLY A 95 2.74 -16.66 -10.87
CA GLY A 95 2.91 -15.93 -9.62
C GLY A 95 3.46 -14.51 -9.78
N ILE A 96 3.27 -13.89 -10.95
CA ILE A 96 3.83 -12.55 -11.27
C ILE A 96 2.81 -11.42 -11.24
N SER A 97 1.56 -11.71 -10.96
CA SER A 97 0.44 -10.77 -11.05
C SER A 97 0.61 -9.50 -10.21
N GLY A 98 0.90 -9.63 -8.94
CA GLY A 98 1.07 -8.48 -8.05
C GLY A 98 2.29 -7.62 -8.40
N LYS A 99 3.33 -8.22 -8.95
CA LYS A 99 4.57 -7.52 -9.33
C LYS A 99 4.38 -6.58 -10.51
N VAL A 100 3.57 -6.95 -11.47
CA VAL A 100 3.34 -6.14 -12.67
C VAL A 100 2.62 -4.85 -12.30
N GLY A 101 1.52 -4.95 -11.56
CA GLY A 101 0.77 -3.78 -11.14
C GLY A 101 1.58 -2.82 -10.27
N PHE A 102 2.35 -3.34 -9.33
CA PHE A 102 3.24 -2.53 -8.48
C PHE A 102 4.34 -1.83 -9.30
N SER A 103 4.95 -2.52 -10.26
CA SER A 103 5.95 -1.94 -11.14
C SER A 103 5.36 -0.83 -12.02
N ASP A 104 4.10 -0.96 -12.44
CA ASP A 104 3.42 0.07 -13.22
C ASP A 104 3.14 1.32 -12.39
N VAL A 105 2.76 1.19 -11.13
CA VAL A 105 2.64 2.31 -10.20
C VAL A 105 3.97 3.05 -10.08
N LEU A 106 5.04 2.33 -9.81
CA LEU A 106 6.37 2.93 -9.69
C LEU A 106 6.83 3.62 -10.97
N ARG A 107 6.59 3.01 -12.12
CA ARG A 107 7.03 3.56 -13.40
C ARG A 107 6.25 4.80 -13.82
N ASN A 108 4.93 4.78 -13.66
CA ASN A 108 4.05 5.78 -14.26
C ASN A 108 3.69 6.92 -13.33
N TYR A 109 3.69 6.70 -12.02
CA TYR A 109 3.16 7.67 -11.04
C TYR A 109 4.18 8.16 -10.02
N TYR A 110 5.29 7.49 -9.85
CA TYR A 110 6.24 7.77 -8.78
C TYR A 110 6.74 9.22 -8.76
N SER A 111 7.01 9.82 -9.93
CA SER A 111 7.50 11.18 -10.03
C SER A 111 6.51 12.24 -9.53
N ASN A 112 5.21 11.92 -9.53
CA ASN A 112 4.13 12.81 -9.11
C ASN A 112 3.76 12.68 -7.64
N LEU A 113 4.42 11.78 -6.92
CA LEU A 113 4.19 11.52 -5.51
C LEU A 113 5.26 12.16 -4.65
N GLY A 114 4.86 12.66 -3.49
CA GLY A 114 5.80 13.03 -2.43
C GLY A 114 6.28 11.80 -1.67
N ILE A 115 5.36 10.90 -1.37
CA ILE A 115 5.63 9.63 -0.69
C ILE A 115 4.65 8.57 -1.17
N LEU A 116 5.06 7.32 -1.19
CA LEU A 116 4.22 6.16 -1.53
C LEU A 116 4.28 5.14 -0.40
N TYR A 117 3.11 4.85 0.16
CA TYR A 117 2.94 3.89 1.23
C TYR A 117 2.40 2.55 0.74
N SER A 118 2.87 1.48 1.37
CA SER A 118 2.29 0.14 1.25
C SER A 118 2.06 -0.47 2.63
N GLY A 119 0.90 -1.08 2.82
CA GLY A 119 0.58 -1.84 4.03
C GLY A 119 1.20 -3.25 4.08
N ASN A 120 2.07 -3.58 3.14
CA ASN A 120 2.76 -4.87 3.17
C ASN A 120 3.62 -5.00 4.43
N THR A 121 3.50 -6.13 5.09
CA THR A 121 4.37 -6.49 6.21
C THR A 121 5.62 -7.21 5.72
N ALA A 122 6.72 -7.09 6.44
CA ALA A 122 7.92 -7.87 6.17
C ALA A 122 7.64 -9.37 6.29
N ASN A 123 8.39 -10.19 5.56
CA ASN A 123 8.36 -11.63 5.75
C ASN A 123 8.76 -11.97 7.20
N PRO A 124 8.14 -12.99 7.81
CA PRO A 124 8.52 -13.42 9.14
C PRO A 124 10.00 -13.87 9.18
N PRO A 125 10.66 -13.82 10.35
CA PRO A 125 12.01 -14.38 10.50
C PRO A 125 12.07 -15.82 10.01
N VAL A 126 13.19 -16.21 9.41
CA VAL A 126 13.38 -17.56 8.85
C VAL A 126 13.07 -18.66 9.87
N ALA A 127 13.36 -18.43 11.15
CA ALA A 127 13.06 -19.39 12.23
C ALA A 127 11.55 -19.61 12.45
N LEU A 128 10.70 -18.67 12.02
CA LEU A 128 9.24 -18.73 12.10
C LEU A 128 8.61 -18.96 10.74
N ASP A 129 9.41 -19.00 9.69
CA ASP A 129 8.96 -19.17 8.32
C ASP A 129 8.62 -20.63 8.04
N HIS A 130 7.34 -20.94 8.00
CA HIS A 130 6.82 -22.25 7.59
C HIS A 130 6.63 -22.35 6.07
N ASN A 131 7.58 -21.86 5.27
CA ASN A 131 7.51 -21.76 3.81
C ASN A 131 6.45 -20.75 3.31
N THR A 132 6.20 -19.69 4.08
CA THR A 132 5.18 -18.68 3.78
C THR A 132 5.74 -17.38 3.24
N ALA A 133 7.03 -17.32 2.90
CA ALA A 133 7.62 -16.14 2.27
C ALA A 133 6.91 -15.83 0.95
N GLU A 134 6.15 -14.76 0.93
CA GLU A 134 5.44 -14.34 -0.27
C GLU A 134 6.38 -13.57 -1.20
N PRO A 135 6.42 -13.91 -2.50
CA PRO A 135 7.25 -13.20 -3.48
C PRO A 135 6.98 -11.69 -3.54
N ASP A 136 5.73 -11.29 -3.32
CA ASP A 136 5.32 -9.89 -3.33
C ASP A 136 5.97 -9.08 -2.21
N ARG A 137 6.10 -9.66 -1.02
CA ARG A 137 6.78 -9.03 0.12
C ARG A 137 8.27 -8.83 -0.16
N SER A 138 8.92 -9.82 -0.75
CA SER A 138 10.33 -9.72 -1.13
C SER A 138 10.55 -8.66 -2.22
N ALA A 139 9.64 -8.56 -3.19
CA ALA A 139 9.68 -7.53 -4.22
C ALA A 139 9.47 -6.13 -3.63
N ALA A 140 8.55 -5.99 -2.67
CA ALA A 140 8.29 -4.73 -1.98
C ALA A 140 9.50 -4.27 -1.13
N LEU A 141 10.18 -5.18 -0.43
CA LEU A 141 11.41 -4.86 0.31
C LEU A 141 12.52 -4.36 -0.61
N LYS A 142 12.74 -5.01 -1.75
CA LYS A 142 13.71 -4.56 -2.76
C LYS A 142 13.33 -3.20 -3.35
N ALA A 143 12.04 -2.93 -3.54
CA ALA A 143 11.57 -1.64 -4.00
C ALA A 143 11.82 -0.55 -2.96
N GLN A 144 11.63 -0.81 -1.68
CA GLN A 144 11.93 0.13 -0.60
C GLN A 144 13.41 0.51 -0.55
N GLU A 145 14.30 -0.43 -0.80
CA GLU A 145 15.74 -0.16 -0.89
C GLU A 145 16.12 0.73 -2.10
N LYS A 146 15.39 0.56 -3.21
CA LYS A 146 15.67 1.25 -4.47
C LYS A 146 14.98 2.61 -4.61
N TRP A 147 13.76 2.73 -4.08
CA TRP A 147 12.89 3.89 -4.30
C TRP A 147 12.73 4.68 -2.99
N GLU A 148 13.40 5.82 -2.90
CA GLU A 148 13.48 6.65 -1.70
C GLU A 148 12.11 7.07 -1.14
N LYS A 149 11.14 7.34 -2.01
CA LYS A 149 9.80 7.77 -1.60
C LYS A 149 8.87 6.61 -1.21
N PHE A 150 9.29 5.38 -1.42
CA PHE A 150 8.48 4.22 -1.10
C PHE A 150 8.77 3.71 0.31
N THR A 151 7.72 3.50 1.09
CA THR A 151 7.86 3.03 2.47
C THR A 151 6.80 1.99 2.83
N MET A 152 7.24 1.03 3.62
CA MET A 152 6.42 -0.01 4.26
C MET A 152 6.57 0.17 5.77
N PRO A 153 5.64 0.86 6.43
CA PRO A 153 5.79 1.17 7.86
C PRO A 153 5.65 -0.04 8.78
N PHE A 154 5.00 -1.11 8.32
CA PHE A 154 4.71 -2.29 9.14
C PHE A 154 5.75 -3.41 9.09
#